data_6ec086f9f76b5fce3ade24e1a13e9529
#
_entry.id   6ec086f9f76b5fce3ade24e1a13e9529
#
_cell.length_a   1.000
_cell.length_b   1.000
_cell.length_c   1.000
_cell.angle_alpha   90.00
_cell.angle_beta   90.00
_cell.angle_gamma   90.00
#
_symmetry.space_group_name_H-M   'P 1'
#
loop_
_entity.id
_entity.type
_entity.pdbx_description
1 polymer ?
#
loop_
_entity_poly.entity_id
_entity_poly.type
_entity_poly.pdbx_seq_one_letter_code
_entity_poly.pdbx_strand_id
1 'polypeptide(L)'
;MKKTRIIRNFLFWFVLGFVMMGTVSSQTRPKSKVEITDKTFKSAISKGFVVVIFNADYQLKNIDPKMIKDIKGHEKAVVIQVHENNVASVVKKLRLRNYPSIALFHNGAKKKVWKPDMDGNLGITQKDIKKEITNTLAGDVF
;
A
#
# COMPACT_ATOMS: atom_id res chain seq x y z
N MET A 1 38.67 67.12 16.38
CA MET A 1 37.49 67.01 15.54
C MET A 1 37.83 66.26 14.26
N LYS A 2 37.87 64.96 14.25
CA LYS A 2 37.96 64.11 13.04
C LYS A 2 37.80 62.67 13.48
N LYS A 3 36.60 62.26 13.85
CA LYS A 3 36.28 60.86 14.12
C LYS A 3 34.81 60.57 13.77
N THR A 4 34.48 60.52 12.53
CA THR A 4 33.19 59.97 12.11
C THR A 4 33.18 59.72 10.59
N ARG A 5 34.06 58.87 10.07
CA ARG A 5 34.01 58.48 8.66
C ARG A 5 34.39 57.02 8.38
N ILE A 6 34.38 56.11 9.34
CA ILE A 6 34.85 54.73 9.14
C ILE A 6 33.74 53.69 9.36
N ILE A 7 32.54 54.10 9.71
CA ILE A 7 31.48 53.10 10.01
C ILE A 7 30.47 52.92 8.89
N ARG A 8 30.65 53.60 7.75
CA ARG A 8 29.66 53.56 6.68
C ARG A 8 29.94 52.54 5.56
N ASN A 9 31.13 51.93 5.56
CA ASN A 9 31.50 50.96 4.54
C ASN A 9 31.48 49.51 4.99
N PHE A 10 31.17 49.23 6.28
CA PHE A 10 31.11 47.85 6.76
C PHE A 10 29.72 47.25 6.69
N LEU A 11 28.69 48.07 6.49
CA LEU A 11 27.31 47.58 6.41
C LEU A 11 26.86 47.16 5.00
N PHE A 12 27.65 47.49 3.99
CA PHE A 12 27.26 47.21 2.60
C PHE A 12 27.77 45.87 2.08
N TRP A 13 28.65 45.22 2.81
CA TRP A 13 29.18 43.90 2.41
C TRP A 13 28.44 42.71 3.03
N PHE A 14 27.56 42.97 3.97
CA PHE A 14 26.80 41.90 4.62
C PHE A 14 25.48 41.57 3.94
N VAL A 15 25.03 42.38 3.01
CA VAL A 15 23.74 42.18 2.30
C VAL A 15 23.88 41.37 1.00
N LEU A 16 25.09 41.18 0.50
CA LEU A 16 25.31 40.45 -0.76
C LEU A 16 25.62 38.96 -0.56
N GLY A 17 25.73 38.49 0.68
CA GLY A 17 26.05 37.09 0.99
C GLY A 17 24.85 36.18 1.21
N PHE A 18 23.59 36.66 1.13
CA PHE A 18 22.43 35.91 1.55
C PHE A 18 21.44 35.52 0.45
N VAL A 19 21.81 35.59 -0.80
CA VAL A 19 20.91 35.30 -1.95
C VAL A 19 21.30 34.03 -2.70
N MET A 20 22.14 33.17 -2.15
CA MET A 20 22.45 31.86 -2.74
C MET A 20 22.20 30.72 -1.78
N MET A 21 21.10 30.74 -1.00
CA MET A 21 20.49 29.50 -0.55
C MET A 21 19.54 29.06 -1.65
N GLY A 22 20.10 28.34 -2.61
CA GLY A 22 19.32 27.62 -3.57
C GLY A 22 18.27 26.79 -2.81
N THR A 23 17.01 26.99 -3.14
CA THR A 23 15.94 26.10 -2.79
C THR A 23 16.37 24.71 -3.24
N VAL A 24 16.85 23.90 -2.31
CA VAL A 24 16.94 22.46 -2.50
C VAL A 24 15.49 22.01 -2.57
N SER A 25 14.95 21.97 -3.77
CA SER A 25 13.76 21.21 -4.06
C SER A 25 14.09 19.78 -3.65
N SER A 26 13.72 19.38 -2.46
CA SER A 26 13.62 17.97 -2.15
C SER A 26 12.54 17.41 -3.07
N GLN A 27 12.95 17.03 -4.27
CA GLN A 27 12.16 16.10 -5.06
C GLN A 27 12.10 14.85 -4.23
N THR A 28 11.04 14.74 -3.43
CA THR A 28 10.55 13.46 -2.94
C THR A 28 10.33 12.63 -4.18
N ARG A 29 11.32 11.81 -4.55
CA ARG A 29 11.13 10.74 -5.52
C ARG A 29 9.88 10.01 -5.07
N PRO A 30 8.85 9.87 -5.91
CA PRO A 30 7.72 9.05 -5.57
C PRO A 30 8.33 7.71 -5.14
N LYS A 31 8.03 7.24 -3.93
CA LYS A 31 8.40 5.89 -3.49
C LYS A 31 7.93 4.99 -4.61
N SER A 32 8.85 4.38 -5.33
CA SER A 32 8.52 3.45 -6.39
C SER A 32 7.60 2.42 -5.75
N LYS A 33 6.35 2.40 -6.20
CA LYS A 33 5.37 1.41 -5.75
C LYS A 33 6.00 0.08 -6.10
N VAL A 34 6.51 -0.63 -5.10
CA VAL A 34 7.17 -1.92 -5.32
C VAL A 34 6.12 -2.82 -5.98
N GLU A 35 6.34 -3.12 -7.23
CA GLU A 35 5.45 -3.97 -7.98
C GLU A 35 5.53 -5.39 -7.41
N ILE A 36 4.37 -5.92 -7.00
CA ILE A 36 4.29 -7.25 -6.42
C ILE A 36 4.21 -8.26 -7.58
N THR A 37 5.20 -9.11 -7.66
CA THR A 37 5.33 -10.19 -8.64
C THR A 37 5.32 -11.55 -7.95
N ASP A 38 5.28 -12.65 -8.71
CA ASP A 38 5.37 -14.01 -8.15
C ASP A 38 6.58 -14.18 -7.21
N LYS A 39 7.71 -13.53 -7.53
CA LYS A 39 8.94 -13.62 -6.71
C LYS A 39 8.81 -12.87 -5.37
N THR A 40 8.14 -11.74 -5.35
CA THR A 40 8.01 -10.89 -4.16
C THR A 40 6.72 -11.14 -3.38
N PHE A 41 5.77 -11.86 -3.95
CA PHE A 41 4.46 -12.12 -3.36
C PHE A 41 4.56 -12.78 -1.98
N LYS A 42 5.37 -13.84 -1.87
CA LYS A 42 5.57 -14.56 -0.60
C LYS A 42 6.07 -13.65 0.52
N SER A 43 6.98 -12.75 0.20
CA SER A 43 7.47 -11.75 1.16
C SER A 43 6.40 -10.73 1.53
N ALA A 44 5.59 -10.30 0.55
CA ALA A 44 4.53 -9.32 0.76
C ALA A 44 3.43 -9.81 1.72
N ILE A 45 3.16 -11.11 1.76
CA ILE A 45 2.12 -11.72 2.63
C ILE A 45 2.69 -12.33 3.92
N SER A 46 4.00 -12.21 4.18
CA SER A 46 4.69 -13.01 5.22
C SER A 46 4.38 -12.62 6.65
N LYS A 47 3.87 -11.41 6.91
CA LYS A 47 3.67 -10.89 8.27
C LYS A 47 2.26 -10.34 8.47
N GLY A 48 1.65 -10.74 9.58
CA GLY A 48 0.34 -10.25 9.99
C GLY A 48 -0.78 -10.62 9.01
N PHE A 49 -1.86 -9.88 9.06
CA PHE A 49 -2.97 -10.03 8.13
C PHE A 49 -2.74 -9.22 6.85
N VAL A 50 -2.85 -9.87 5.72
CA VAL A 50 -2.75 -9.23 4.41
C VAL A 50 -3.96 -9.60 3.57
N VAL A 51 -4.69 -8.58 3.13
CA VAL A 51 -5.80 -8.71 2.18
C VAL A 51 -5.27 -8.40 0.80
N VAL A 52 -5.32 -9.36 -0.09
CA VAL A 52 -4.85 -9.22 -1.47
C VAL A 52 -6.04 -9.12 -2.41
N ILE A 53 -6.11 -8.03 -3.17
CA ILE A 53 -7.08 -7.83 -4.23
C ILE A 53 -6.41 -8.18 -5.55
N PHE A 54 -6.92 -9.19 -6.24
CA PHE A 54 -6.46 -9.59 -7.56
C PHE A 54 -7.35 -8.93 -8.62
N ASN A 55 -6.72 -8.22 -9.53
CA ASN A 55 -7.38 -7.52 -10.64
C ASN A 55 -6.97 -8.11 -11.99
N ALA A 56 -7.81 -7.89 -12.99
CA ALA A 56 -7.57 -8.20 -14.39
C ALA A 56 -8.08 -7.07 -15.28
N ASP A 57 -7.55 -6.94 -16.50
CA ASP A 57 -7.95 -5.89 -17.43
C ASP A 57 -9.41 -5.97 -17.84
N TYR A 58 -9.97 -7.18 -17.89
CA TYR A 58 -11.35 -7.44 -18.35
C TYR A 58 -12.40 -7.42 -17.22
N GLN A 59 -12.00 -7.09 -15.98
CA GLN A 59 -12.95 -7.12 -14.88
C GLN A 59 -14.06 -6.07 -15.01
N LEU A 60 -15.28 -6.46 -14.68
CA LEU A 60 -16.46 -5.61 -14.80
C LEU A 60 -16.58 -4.58 -13.69
N LYS A 61 -16.04 -4.86 -12.51
CA LYS A 61 -16.14 -4.02 -11.32
C LYS A 61 -14.78 -3.87 -10.64
N ASN A 62 -14.50 -2.66 -10.20
CA ASN A 62 -13.30 -2.37 -9.41
C ASN A 62 -13.64 -2.36 -7.91
N ILE A 63 -12.71 -2.85 -7.11
CA ILE A 63 -12.77 -2.71 -5.66
C ILE A 63 -11.86 -1.56 -5.26
N ASP A 64 -12.42 -0.60 -4.53
CA ASP A 64 -11.62 0.45 -3.91
C ASP A 64 -10.84 -0.15 -2.73
N PRO A 65 -9.49 -0.19 -2.77
CA PRO A 65 -8.69 -0.66 -1.66
C PRO A 65 -8.94 0.09 -0.36
N LYS A 66 -9.37 1.37 -0.46
CA LYS A 66 -9.71 2.18 0.71
C LYS A 66 -10.90 1.63 1.46
N MET A 67 -11.89 1.08 0.75
CA MET A 67 -13.06 0.46 1.35
C MET A 67 -12.67 -0.71 2.28
N ILE A 68 -11.57 -1.40 1.96
CA ILE A 68 -11.10 -2.55 2.73
C ILE A 68 -10.06 -2.13 3.78
N LYS A 69 -9.33 -1.02 3.55
CA LYS A 69 -8.23 -0.57 4.41
C LYS A 69 -8.64 -0.27 5.86
N ASP A 70 -9.88 0.15 6.07
CA ASP A 70 -10.42 0.50 7.40
C ASP A 70 -10.91 -0.73 8.20
N ILE A 71 -10.45 -1.93 7.83
CA ILE A 71 -10.72 -3.14 8.59
C ILE A 71 -10.11 -3.00 9.97
N LYS A 72 -10.96 -2.76 10.96
CA LYS A 72 -10.59 -2.75 12.37
C LYS A 72 -10.61 -4.19 12.89
N GLY A 73 -9.45 -4.71 13.22
CA GLY A 73 -9.25 -5.99 13.90
C GLY A 73 -8.28 -5.77 15.07
N HIS A 74 -7.92 -6.82 15.76
CA HIS A 74 -6.86 -6.78 16.77
C HIS A 74 -5.50 -6.43 16.16
N GLU A 75 -5.31 -6.72 14.87
CA GLU A 75 -4.15 -6.32 14.08
C GLU A 75 -4.60 -5.56 12.83
N LYS A 76 -3.81 -4.55 12.44
CA LYS A 76 -4.06 -3.80 11.21
C LYS A 76 -3.80 -4.71 10.01
N ALA A 77 -4.82 -5.03 9.24
CA ALA A 77 -4.65 -5.69 7.97
C ALA A 77 -4.00 -4.74 6.95
N VAL A 78 -3.00 -5.24 6.24
CA VAL A 78 -2.41 -4.55 5.10
C VAL A 78 -3.21 -4.92 3.86
N VAL A 79 -3.64 -3.93 3.09
CA VAL A 79 -4.35 -4.17 1.82
C VAL A 79 -3.38 -3.93 0.67
N ILE A 80 -3.20 -4.93 -0.16
CA ILE A 80 -2.39 -4.84 -1.38
C ILE A 80 -3.24 -5.18 -2.60
N GLN A 81 -2.90 -4.58 -3.71
CA GLN A 81 -3.57 -4.79 -4.99
C GLN A 81 -2.55 -5.30 -6.01
N VAL A 82 -2.89 -6.36 -6.71
CA VAL A 82 -2.01 -6.99 -7.69
C VAL A 82 -2.77 -7.27 -8.98
N HIS A 83 -2.06 -7.20 -10.10
CA HIS A 83 -2.60 -7.63 -11.38
C HIS A 83 -2.32 -9.12 -11.60
N GLU A 84 -3.27 -9.85 -12.19
CA GLU A 84 -3.17 -11.30 -12.39
C GLU A 84 -1.89 -11.71 -13.14
N ASN A 85 -1.50 -10.93 -14.15
CA ASN A 85 -0.32 -11.22 -14.96
C ASN A 85 0.99 -11.15 -14.17
N ASN A 86 1.04 -10.32 -13.12
CA ASN A 86 2.24 -10.15 -12.30
C ASN A 86 2.44 -11.29 -11.30
N VAL A 87 1.37 -12.02 -11.00
CA VAL A 87 1.33 -13.09 -9.99
C VAL A 87 0.67 -14.36 -10.53
N ALA A 88 0.97 -14.70 -11.77
CA ALA A 88 0.33 -15.79 -12.51
C ALA A 88 0.43 -17.16 -11.80
N SER A 89 1.56 -17.46 -11.16
CA SER A 89 1.74 -18.69 -10.38
C SER A 89 0.83 -18.74 -9.16
N VAL A 90 0.65 -17.60 -8.48
CA VAL A 90 -0.25 -17.46 -7.33
C VAL A 90 -1.71 -17.63 -7.77
N VAL A 91 -2.09 -16.97 -8.85
CA VAL A 91 -3.43 -17.06 -9.47
C VAL A 91 -3.78 -18.51 -9.77
N LYS A 92 -2.85 -19.24 -10.41
CA LYS A 92 -3.01 -20.68 -10.72
C LYS A 92 -3.16 -21.51 -9.45
N LYS A 93 -2.31 -21.27 -8.44
CA LYS A 93 -2.34 -21.99 -7.16
C LYS A 93 -3.65 -21.76 -6.40
N LEU A 94 -4.18 -20.54 -6.41
CA LEU A 94 -5.46 -20.18 -5.79
C LEU A 94 -6.67 -20.54 -6.66
N ARG A 95 -6.44 -21.01 -7.90
CA ARG A 95 -7.48 -21.35 -8.88
C ARG A 95 -8.43 -20.18 -9.14
N LEU A 96 -7.87 -18.97 -9.30
CA LEU A 96 -8.65 -17.79 -9.65
C LEU A 96 -8.95 -17.81 -11.15
N ARG A 97 -10.21 -17.57 -11.49
CA ARG A 97 -10.69 -17.53 -12.89
C ARG A 97 -11.46 -16.25 -13.19
N ASN A 98 -12.09 -15.69 -12.17
CA ASN A 98 -12.91 -14.48 -12.28
C ASN A 98 -12.33 -13.38 -11.39
N TYR A 99 -12.50 -12.12 -11.80
CA TYR A 99 -11.95 -10.96 -11.13
C TYR A 99 -13.02 -9.85 -10.98
N PRO A 100 -12.88 -8.99 -9.95
CA PRO A 100 -11.84 -9.00 -8.93
C PRO A 100 -12.03 -10.16 -7.93
N SER A 101 -10.94 -10.76 -7.48
CA SER A 101 -10.95 -11.76 -6.40
C SER A 101 -10.20 -11.23 -5.19
N ILE A 102 -10.59 -11.66 -3.99
CA ILE A 102 -9.91 -11.26 -2.75
C ILE A 102 -9.41 -12.50 -2.01
N ALA A 103 -8.19 -12.43 -1.49
CA ALA A 103 -7.66 -13.47 -0.60
C ALA A 103 -7.15 -12.84 0.70
N LEU A 104 -7.44 -13.51 1.82
CA LEU A 104 -6.91 -13.18 3.13
C LEU A 104 -5.77 -14.14 3.47
N PHE A 105 -4.64 -13.56 3.86
CA PHE A 105 -3.47 -14.27 4.37
C PHE A 105 -3.18 -13.85 5.80
N HIS A 106 -2.64 -14.77 6.58
CA HIS A 106 -2.11 -14.51 7.91
C HIS A 106 -0.75 -15.19 8.05
N ASN A 107 0.30 -14.41 8.30
CA ASN A 107 1.68 -14.88 8.43
C ASN A 107 2.11 -15.81 7.27
N GLY A 108 1.77 -15.45 6.04
CA GLY A 108 2.09 -16.21 4.83
C GLY A 108 1.11 -17.35 4.50
N ALA A 109 0.23 -17.74 5.43
CA ALA A 109 -0.75 -18.80 5.21
C ALA A 109 -2.05 -18.22 4.64
N LYS A 110 -2.59 -18.87 3.60
CA LYS A 110 -3.92 -18.55 3.07
C LYS A 110 -5.00 -18.94 4.08
N LYS A 111 -5.86 -18.02 4.46
CA LYS A 111 -7.00 -18.25 5.35
C LYS A 111 -8.32 -18.35 4.57
N LYS A 112 -8.59 -17.40 3.69
CA LYS A 112 -9.83 -17.35 2.91
C LYS A 112 -9.60 -16.79 1.52
N VAL A 113 -10.43 -17.23 0.57
CA VAL A 113 -10.50 -16.66 -0.77
C VAL A 113 -11.96 -16.41 -1.13
N TRP A 114 -12.27 -15.21 -1.59
CA TRP A 114 -13.57 -14.84 -2.13
C TRP A 114 -13.43 -14.61 -3.62
N LYS A 115 -14.27 -15.30 -4.38
CA LYS A 115 -14.30 -15.22 -5.84
C LYS A 115 -15.61 -14.58 -6.26
N PRO A 116 -15.61 -13.73 -7.30
CA PRO A 116 -16.83 -13.14 -7.78
C PRO A 116 -17.68 -14.20 -8.51
N ASP A 117 -18.98 -13.90 -8.63
CA ASP A 117 -19.87 -14.58 -9.53
C ASP A 117 -19.57 -14.24 -11.00
N MET A 118 -20.39 -14.73 -11.94
CA MET A 118 -20.21 -14.49 -13.39
C MET A 118 -20.40 -13.00 -13.74
N ASP A 119 -21.13 -12.25 -12.94
CA ASP A 119 -21.38 -10.80 -13.11
C ASP A 119 -20.32 -9.92 -12.44
N GLY A 120 -19.26 -10.53 -11.87
CA GLY A 120 -18.18 -9.84 -11.20
C GLY A 120 -18.54 -9.33 -9.78
N ASN A 121 -19.62 -9.84 -9.17
CA ASN A 121 -20.01 -9.48 -7.81
C ASN A 121 -19.33 -10.40 -6.81
N LEU A 122 -18.60 -9.85 -5.86
CA LEU A 122 -17.95 -10.63 -4.81
C LEU A 122 -18.89 -11.09 -3.70
N GLY A 123 -20.06 -10.43 -3.55
CA GLY A 123 -21.02 -10.76 -2.52
C GLY A 123 -20.49 -10.66 -1.08
N ILE A 124 -19.36 -9.98 -0.87
CA ILE A 124 -18.74 -9.80 0.44
C ILE A 124 -18.71 -8.35 0.86
N THR A 125 -18.69 -8.14 2.16
CA THR A 125 -18.56 -6.85 2.79
C THR A 125 -17.29 -6.78 3.64
N GLN A 126 -16.93 -5.60 4.06
CA GLN A 126 -15.85 -5.39 5.03
C GLN A 126 -16.09 -6.19 6.33
N LYS A 127 -17.36 -6.39 6.73
CA LYS A 127 -17.73 -7.18 7.91
C LYS A 127 -17.34 -8.65 7.77
N ASP A 128 -17.45 -9.21 6.56
CA ASP A 128 -17.12 -10.60 6.29
C ASP A 128 -15.61 -10.83 6.43
N ILE A 129 -14.81 -9.90 5.91
CA ILE A 129 -13.34 -9.95 6.05
C ILE A 129 -12.95 -9.82 7.52
N LYS A 130 -13.56 -8.87 8.25
CA LYS A 130 -13.33 -8.68 9.69
C LYS A 130 -13.70 -9.94 10.51
N LYS A 131 -14.82 -10.55 10.19
CA LYS A 131 -15.26 -11.81 10.83
C LYS A 131 -14.23 -12.92 10.62
N GLU A 132 -13.68 -13.05 9.41
CA GLU A 132 -12.67 -14.05 9.10
C GLU A 132 -11.35 -13.80 9.83
N ILE A 133 -10.93 -12.53 9.96
CA ILE A 133 -9.78 -12.15 10.78
C ILE A 133 -10.00 -12.57 12.25
N THR A 134 -11.16 -12.26 12.82
CA THR A 134 -11.50 -12.63 14.19
C THR A 134 -11.52 -14.16 14.38
N ASN A 135 -12.11 -14.89 13.45
CA ASN A 135 -12.14 -16.35 13.48
C ASN A 135 -10.73 -16.95 13.40
N THR A 136 -9.86 -16.37 12.56
CA THR A 136 -8.46 -16.81 12.45
C THR A 136 -7.73 -16.63 13.78
N LEU A 137 -7.88 -15.46 14.42
CA LEU A 137 -7.27 -15.21 15.73
C LEU A 137 -7.78 -16.14 16.82
N ALA A 138 -9.09 -16.44 16.81
CA ALA A 138 -9.68 -17.39 17.77
C ALA A 138 -9.19 -18.83 17.54
N GLY A 139 -8.95 -19.22 16.27
CA GLY A 139 -8.44 -20.56 15.93
C GLY A 139 -6.95 -20.75 16.19
N ASP A 140 -6.16 -19.67 16.21
CA ASP A 140 -4.71 -19.74 16.49
C ASP A 140 -4.41 -19.82 18.02
N VAL A 141 -5.44 -19.81 18.90
CA VAL A 141 -5.30 -19.87 20.37
C VAL A 141 -5.36 -21.32 20.92
N PHE A 142 -5.65 -22.31 20.07
CA PHE A 142 -5.75 -23.73 20.49
C PHE A 142 -4.65 -24.60 19.87
#